data_6c1e342f6635bfe23ae85d046b897da6
#
_entry.id   6c1e342f6635bfe23ae85d046b897da6
#
_cell.length_a   1.000
_cell.length_b   1.000
_cell.length_c   1.000
_cell.angle_alpha   90.00
_cell.angle_beta   90.00
_cell.angle_gamma   90.00
#
_symmetry.space_group_name_H-M   'P 1'
#
loop_
_entity.id
_entity.type
_entity.pdbx_description
1 polymer ?
#
loop_
_entity_poly.entity_id
_entity_poly.type
_entity_poly.pdbx_seq_one_letter_code
_entity_poly.pdbx_strand_id
1 'polypeptide(L)'
;MTTNNLAGLPERINRVSVNVANQETGLLTRSSHFSFLYTKEAPAVSLTMPNQPGPYNSGALHPVFTQNLPEGYLRRYISEKLRRHADVDDMYLLALMGAKGIGHLSYDAGLQLPESEPVAIEDILHWSGKDKLFPQLLERYYLNGMASGVQPKVVVSGSTLLQKDVIVKAFDDEFPLLTVNEFVCMKCAEYCGLNTPKVWLSDDLQHYVVERFDADESGTKVGIEDFATLMGRPGDQKYSGTYENVLKVVRLNTNSLEQVEETFKLVAFNCLIGNGDAHLKNFSLQYHADHTEIQLSPVYDVTHTIIYPTIDNEMALKMRKSKAFPSRRELVDFAYSTGISRSTAGKVVDNLAEGIAACLARLDEANAMEGLKSSIEGHLHNVMEKSHIQPVYRHDKKKKYY
;
A
#
# COMPACT_ATOMS: atom_id res chain seq x y z
N MET A 1 24.80 -12.00 -14.16
CA MET A 1 25.15 -12.76 -12.95
C MET A 1 24.65 -14.18 -13.09
N THR A 2 25.51 -15.11 -12.82
CA THR A 2 25.49 -16.49 -13.29
C THR A 2 24.52 -17.35 -12.48
N THR A 3 23.87 -18.28 -13.13
CA THR A 3 22.97 -19.36 -12.67
C THR A 3 23.45 -20.19 -11.46
N ASN A 4 24.62 -19.92 -10.92
CA ASN A 4 25.23 -20.69 -9.81
C ASN A 4 24.68 -20.37 -8.41
N ASN A 5 23.95 -19.27 -8.21
CA ASN A 5 23.46 -18.88 -6.86
C ASN A 5 22.11 -19.52 -6.48
N LEU A 6 21.47 -20.25 -7.38
CA LEU A 6 20.17 -20.89 -7.13
C LEU A 6 20.29 -22.39 -6.79
N ALA A 7 21.48 -22.98 -6.92
CA ALA A 7 21.71 -24.43 -6.78
C ALA A 7 21.47 -24.99 -5.36
N GLY A 8 21.35 -24.14 -4.35
CA GLY A 8 21.09 -24.53 -2.95
C GLY A 8 19.65 -24.31 -2.49
N LEU A 9 18.77 -23.83 -3.35
CA LEU A 9 17.38 -23.59 -2.97
C LEU A 9 16.61 -24.91 -2.89
N PRO A 10 15.78 -25.13 -1.83
CA PRO A 10 14.95 -26.33 -1.73
C PRO A 10 13.83 -26.30 -2.78
N GLU A 11 13.38 -27.46 -3.23
CA GLU A 11 12.26 -27.56 -4.17
C GLU A 11 10.95 -27.03 -3.55
N ARG A 12 10.74 -27.26 -2.25
CA ARG A 12 9.51 -26.85 -1.50
C ARG A 12 9.85 -26.36 -0.11
N ILE A 13 9.03 -25.44 0.39
CA ILE A 13 9.10 -24.94 1.76
C ILE A 13 7.75 -25.13 2.43
N ASN A 14 7.72 -25.97 3.48
CA ASN A 14 6.52 -26.27 4.24
C ASN A 14 6.56 -25.72 5.67
N ARG A 15 7.66 -25.09 6.07
CA ARG A 15 7.87 -24.56 7.43
C ARG A 15 8.65 -23.25 7.34
N VAL A 16 8.14 -22.25 8.04
CA VAL A 16 8.77 -20.93 8.11
C VAL A 16 8.67 -20.44 9.56
N SER A 17 9.80 -20.14 10.20
CA SER A 17 9.81 -19.43 11.48
C SER A 17 9.42 -17.98 11.25
N VAL A 18 8.51 -17.46 12.06
CA VAL A 18 8.03 -16.07 12.01
C VAL A 18 8.60 -15.33 13.21
N ASN A 19 9.22 -14.18 12.96
CA ASN A 19 9.74 -13.31 13.99
C ASN A 19 8.97 -11.98 14.00
N VAL A 20 8.84 -11.38 15.18
CA VAL A 20 8.35 -10.02 15.42
C VAL A 20 9.50 -9.22 16.00
N ALA A 21 9.89 -8.13 15.36
CA ALA A 21 10.99 -7.26 15.81
C ALA A 21 12.26 -8.06 16.19
N ASN A 22 12.66 -9.02 15.34
CA ASN A 22 13.80 -9.95 15.50
C ASN A 22 13.68 -10.98 16.64
N GLN A 23 12.53 -11.08 17.31
CA GLN A 23 12.25 -12.13 18.28
C GLN A 23 11.47 -13.27 17.62
N GLU A 24 11.95 -14.52 17.72
CA GLU A 24 11.22 -15.69 17.24
C GLU A 24 9.88 -15.80 17.97
N THR A 25 8.80 -15.79 17.19
CA THR A 25 7.45 -15.64 17.69
C THR A 25 6.62 -16.91 17.49
N GLY A 26 6.87 -17.64 16.42
CA GLY A 26 6.13 -18.85 16.14
C GLY A 26 6.54 -19.54 14.84
N LEU A 27 5.91 -20.66 14.60
CA LEU A 27 6.16 -21.50 13.44
C LEU A 27 4.92 -21.58 12.55
N LEU A 28 5.05 -21.12 11.32
CA LEU A 28 4.08 -21.31 10.25
C LEU A 28 4.41 -22.60 9.49
N THR A 29 3.42 -23.47 9.35
CA THR A 29 3.56 -24.75 8.62
C THR A 29 2.44 -24.93 7.62
N ARG A 30 2.71 -25.70 6.55
CA ARG A 30 1.74 -26.10 5.54
C ARG A 30 1.77 -27.60 5.32
N SER A 31 0.60 -28.23 5.41
CA SER A 31 0.36 -29.62 4.99
C SER A 31 -0.90 -29.64 4.13
N SER A 32 -2.00 -30.24 4.56
CA SER A 32 -3.32 -30.11 3.95
C SER A 32 -3.98 -28.75 4.24
N HIS A 33 -3.49 -28.04 5.25
CA HIS A 33 -3.92 -26.72 5.68
C HIS A 33 -2.71 -25.91 6.20
N PHE A 34 -2.90 -24.62 6.39
CA PHE A 34 -1.94 -23.77 7.08
C PHE A 34 -2.16 -23.85 8.58
N SER A 35 -1.07 -23.90 9.34
CA SER A 35 -1.09 -23.89 10.80
C SER A 35 -0.01 -22.96 11.33
N PHE A 36 -0.38 -22.03 12.19
CA PHE A 36 0.57 -21.18 12.89
C PHE A 36 0.49 -21.45 14.39
N LEU A 37 1.63 -21.77 14.99
CA LEU A 37 1.74 -22.04 16.42
C LEU A 37 2.72 -21.04 17.05
N TYR A 38 2.23 -20.27 18.02
CA TYR A 38 3.06 -19.36 18.81
C TYR A 38 4.07 -20.13 19.68
N THR A 39 5.26 -19.54 19.88
CA THR A 39 6.11 -19.90 21.00
C THR A 39 5.52 -19.30 22.30
N LYS A 40 5.88 -19.89 23.44
CA LYS A 40 5.36 -19.42 24.73
C LYS A 40 5.84 -17.98 25.00
N GLU A 41 4.94 -17.12 25.47
CA GLU A 41 5.21 -15.72 25.85
C GLU A 41 5.75 -14.82 24.69
N ALA A 42 5.55 -15.21 23.45
CA ALA A 42 5.96 -14.42 22.30
C ALA A 42 4.99 -13.23 22.04
N PRO A 43 5.47 -12.12 21.44
CA PRO A 43 4.59 -11.05 20.99
C PRO A 43 3.61 -11.55 19.93
N ALA A 44 2.44 -10.92 19.84
CA ALA A 44 1.48 -11.29 18.82
C ALA A 44 1.95 -10.79 17.43
N VAL A 45 1.70 -11.60 16.39
CA VAL A 45 2.08 -11.27 15.00
C VAL A 45 1.15 -10.27 14.34
N SER A 46 -0.04 -10.03 14.93
CA SER A 46 -1.10 -9.21 14.35
C SER A 46 -2.07 -8.74 15.43
N LEU A 47 -2.69 -7.57 15.22
CA LEU A 47 -3.82 -7.08 16.03
C LEU A 47 -5.03 -8.03 15.96
N THR A 48 -5.14 -8.85 14.90
CA THR A 48 -6.23 -9.81 14.67
C THR A 48 -5.85 -11.26 14.95
N MET A 49 -4.60 -11.51 15.36
CA MET A 49 -4.08 -12.85 15.64
C MET A 49 -3.29 -12.85 16.96
N PRO A 50 -3.96 -12.65 18.12
CA PRO A 50 -3.29 -12.58 19.42
C PRO A 50 -2.63 -13.91 19.78
N ASN A 51 -1.58 -13.85 20.63
CA ASN A 51 -0.96 -15.07 21.17
C ASN A 51 -1.97 -15.83 22.02
N GLN A 52 -2.19 -17.10 21.69
CA GLN A 52 -3.09 -17.99 22.42
C GLN A 52 -2.52 -19.42 22.49
N PRO A 53 -2.92 -20.21 23.47
CA PRO A 53 -2.62 -21.63 23.51
C PRO A 53 -3.23 -22.36 22.29
N GLY A 54 -2.42 -23.20 21.62
CA GLY A 54 -2.83 -23.99 20.47
C GLY A 54 -2.65 -23.29 19.13
N PRO A 55 -2.71 -24.06 18.04
CA PRO A 55 -2.45 -23.55 16.71
C PRO A 55 -3.64 -22.79 16.11
N TYR A 56 -3.33 -21.79 15.28
CA TYR A 56 -4.27 -21.22 14.31
C TYR A 56 -4.28 -22.07 13.05
N ASN A 57 -5.35 -22.81 12.82
CA ASN A 57 -5.52 -23.66 11.64
C ASN A 57 -6.48 -23.03 10.64
N SER A 58 -6.13 -23.01 9.37
CA SER A 58 -6.96 -22.46 8.30
C SER A 58 -6.68 -23.14 6.96
N GLY A 59 -7.70 -23.23 6.11
CA GLY A 59 -7.54 -23.67 4.72
C GLY A 59 -6.82 -22.68 3.83
N ALA A 60 -6.75 -21.40 4.23
CA ALA A 60 -6.02 -20.31 3.55
C ALA A 60 -5.00 -19.68 4.48
N LEU A 61 -3.96 -19.09 3.91
CA LEU A 61 -2.97 -18.33 4.66
C LEU A 61 -3.64 -17.12 5.34
N HIS A 62 -3.32 -16.88 6.61
CA HIS A 62 -3.90 -15.76 7.36
C HIS A 62 -3.54 -14.42 6.71
N PRO A 63 -4.46 -13.43 6.68
CA PRO A 63 -4.23 -12.13 6.01
C PRO A 63 -2.94 -11.40 6.42
N VAL A 64 -2.53 -11.47 7.69
CA VAL A 64 -1.26 -10.86 8.14
C VAL A 64 -0.03 -11.41 7.41
N PHE A 65 -0.06 -12.65 6.96
CA PHE A 65 1.01 -13.23 6.16
C PHE A 65 0.82 -12.90 4.67
N THR A 66 -0.43 -12.95 4.17
CA THR A 66 -0.70 -12.66 2.75
C THR A 66 -0.42 -11.20 2.37
N GLN A 67 -0.54 -10.24 3.28
CA GLN A 67 -0.18 -8.85 2.99
C GLN A 67 1.28 -8.66 2.60
N ASN A 68 2.16 -9.59 3.02
CA ASN A 68 3.59 -9.58 2.71
C ASN A 68 3.90 -10.16 1.33
N LEU A 69 2.98 -10.89 0.70
CA LEU A 69 3.23 -11.57 -0.56
C LEU A 69 3.31 -10.58 -1.73
N PRO A 70 4.24 -10.77 -2.66
CA PRO A 70 4.23 -10.05 -3.92
C PRO A 70 3.00 -10.45 -4.74
N GLU A 71 2.47 -9.49 -5.50
CA GLU A 71 1.32 -9.66 -6.39
C GLU A 71 1.73 -9.38 -7.85
N GLY A 72 0.82 -9.60 -8.77
CA GLY A 72 0.91 -9.16 -10.16
C GLY A 72 2.23 -9.50 -10.85
N TYR A 73 2.92 -8.46 -11.34
CA TYR A 73 4.14 -8.58 -12.12
C TYR A 73 5.27 -9.28 -11.35
N LEU A 74 5.56 -8.83 -10.13
CA LEU A 74 6.70 -9.34 -9.35
C LEU A 74 6.53 -10.82 -8.99
N ARG A 75 5.31 -11.25 -8.61
CA ARG A 75 5.02 -12.66 -8.34
C ARG A 75 5.27 -13.53 -9.57
N ARG A 76 4.79 -13.11 -10.74
CA ARG A 76 5.04 -13.83 -12.01
C ARG A 76 6.53 -13.91 -12.33
N TYR A 77 7.23 -12.79 -12.22
CA TYR A 77 8.67 -12.71 -12.49
C TYR A 77 9.45 -13.71 -11.63
N ILE A 78 9.23 -13.72 -10.31
CA ILE A 78 9.89 -14.65 -9.38
C ILE A 78 9.57 -16.11 -9.73
N SER A 79 8.29 -16.41 -9.95
CA SER A 79 7.85 -17.76 -10.29
C SER A 79 8.48 -18.26 -11.59
N GLU A 80 8.61 -17.42 -12.60
CA GLU A 80 9.27 -17.75 -13.87
C GLU A 80 10.78 -17.98 -13.70
N LYS A 81 11.46 -17.12 -12.94
CA LYS A 81 12.90 -17.25 -12.66
C LYS A 81 13.22 -18.53 -11.91
N LEU A 82 12.40 -18.92 -10.95
CA LEU A 82 12.65 -20.07 -10.09
C LEU A 82 12.01 -21.38 -10.55
N ARG A 83 11.15 -21.37 -11.58
CA ARG A 83 10.34 -22.53 -12.02
C ARG A 83 11.12 -23.83 -12.28
N ARG A 84 12.43 -23.74 -12.57
CA ARG A 84 13.31 -24.91 -12.78
C ARG A 84 13.96 -25.42 -11.51
N HIS A 85 13.85 -24.69 -10.41
CA HIS A 85 14.53 -24.95 -9.15
C HIS A 85 13.55 -25.20 -8.00
N ALA A 86 12.36 -24.60 -8.06
CA ALA A 86 11.42 -24.58 -6.94
C ALA A 86 9.96 -24.54 -7.39
N ASP A 87 9.09 -25.10 -6.55
CA ASP A 87 7.63 -24.94 -6.58
C ASP A 87 7.27 -23.69 -5.75
N VAL A 88 7.20 -22.55 -6.44
CA VAL A 88 7.06 -21.22 -5.81
C VAL A 88 5.60 -20.98 -5.42
N ASP A 89 5.23 -21.38 -4.22
CA ASP A 89 3.96 -21.10 -3.57
C ASP A 89 4.06 -19.97 -2.55
N ASP A 90 2.98 -19.71 -1.80
CA ASP A 90 2.95 -18.65 -0.78
C ASP A 90 3.96 -18.87 0.34
N MET A 91 4.20 -20.10 0.78
CA MET A 91 5.21 -20.43 1.79
C MET A 91 6.62 -20.11 1.28
N TYR A 92 6.86 -20.41 0.00
CA TYR A 92 8.12 -20.14 -0.64
C TYR A 92 8.38 -18.63 -0.76
N LEU A 93 7.35 -17.87 -1.18
CA LEU A 93 7.43 -16.42 -1.28
C LEU A 93 7.66 -15.76 0.09
N LEU A 94 7.01 -16.22 1.16
CA LEU A 94 7.30 -15.74 2.52
C LEU A 94 8.74 -16.01 2.94
N ALA A 95 9.26 -17.20 2.66
CA ALA A 95 10.65 -17.54 2.97
C ALA A 95 11.65 -16.66 2.20
N LEU A 96 11.37 -16.35 0.93
CA LEU A 96 12.17 -15.41 0.14
C LEU A 96 12.05 -13.97 0.64
N MET A 97 10.93 -13.58 1.23
CA MET A 97 10.75 -12.25 1.84
C MET A 97 11.77 -12.02 2.97
N GLY A 98 12.05 -13.03 3.75
CA GLY A 98 13.08 -12.97 4.79
C GLY A 98 12.88 -11.81 5.77
N ALA A 99 13.93 -11.02 5.97
CA ALA A 99 13.92 -9.83 6.84
C ALA A 99 13.31 -8.58 6.21
N LYS A 100 12.93 -8.63 4.92
CA LYS A 100 12.36 -7.49 4.16
C LYS A 100 10.83 -7.44 4.20
N GLY A 101 10.18 -8.25 5.06
CA GLY A 101 8.74 -8.22 5.28
C GLY A 101 8.20 -6.81 5.59
N ILE A 102 6.91 -6.63 5.41
CA ILE A 102 6.22 -5.39 5.79
C ILE A 102 6.17 -5.30 7.32
N GLY A 103 6.54 -4.16 7.83
CA GLY A 103 6.53 -3.91 9.27
C GLY A 103 7.59 -4.71 10.01
N HIS A 104 7.27 -5.11 11.22
CA HIS A 104 8.16 -5.81 12.14
C HIS A 104 8.22 -7.33 11.90
N LEU A 105 7.47 -7.86 10.93
CA LEU A 105 7.49 -9.30 10.63
C LEU A 105 8.71 -9.66 9.77
N SER A 106 9.32 -10.79 10.11
CA SER A 106 10.33 -11.43 9.27
C SER A 106 10.14 -12.94 9.26
N TYR A 107 10.69 -13.59 8.24
CA TYR A 107 10.42 -14.98 7.91
C TYR A 107 11.73 -15.73 7.71
N ASP A 108 11.93 -16.84 8.43
CA ASP A 108 13.14 -17.65 8.31
C ASP A 108 12.79 -19.11 7.98
N ALA A 109 13.31 -19.58 6.87
CA ALA A 109 13.25 -20.98 6.44
C ALA A 109 14.64 -21.60 6.27
N GLY A 110 15.68 -20.96 6.81
CA GLY A 110 17.08 -21.38 6.65
C GLY A 110 17.65 -21.18 5.25
N LEU A 111 17.02 -20.32 4.42
CA LEU A 111 17.51 -20.03 3.08
C LEU A 111 18.78 -19.18 3.14
N GLN A 112 19.79 -19.59 2.38
CA GLN A 112 20.99 -18.79 2.16
C GLN A 112 20.81 -18.00 0.84
N LEU A 113 20.27 -16.80 0.93
CA LEU A 113 20.08 -15.94 -0.23
C LEU A 113 21.34 -15.08 -0.43
N PRO A 114 21.70 -14.77 -1.69
CA PRO A 114 22.82 -13.86 -1.95
C PRO A 114 22.48 -12.47 -1.43
N GLU A 115 23.43 -11.84 -0.76
CA GLU A 115 23.28 -10.43 -0.39
C GLU A 115 23.30 -9.56 -1.65
N SER A 116 22.43 -8.57 -1.68
CA SER A 116 22.42 -7.56 -2.75
C SER A 116 23.17 -6.33 -2.29
N GLU A 117 24.09 -5.86 -3.11
CA GLU A 117 24.79 -4.60 -2.84
C GLU A 117 23.79 -3.44 -2.76
N PRO A 118 23.89 -2.57 -1.75
CA PRO A 118 23.05 -1.41 -1.63
C PRO A 118 23.28 -0.43 -2.80
N VAL A 119 22.27 0.38 -3.11
CA VAL A 119 22.32 1.39 -4.15
C VAL A 119 21.98 2.75 -3.52
N ALA A 120 22.75 3.78 -3.87
CA ALA A 120 22.45 5.13 -3.42
C ALA A 120 21.18 5.65 -4.12
N ILE A 121 20.39 6.45 -3.40
CA ILE A 121 19.18 7.05 -3.99
C ILE A 121 19.57 7.95 -5.17
N GLU A 122 20.67 8.68 -5.06
CA GLU A 122 21.21 9.56 -6.09
C GLU A 122 21.49 8.80 -7.40
N ASP A 123 22.00 7.57 -7.32
CA ASP A 123 22.27 6.73 -8.49
C ASP A 123 20.96 6.31 -9.20
N ILE A 124 19.87 6.24 -8.46
CA ILE A 124 18.53 5.95 -9.01
C ILE A 124 17.94 7.21 -9.64
N LEU A 125 18.02 8.35 -8.93
CA LEU A 125 17.38 9.59 -9.34
C LEU A 125 18.05 10.20 -10.57
N HIS A 126 19.38 10.10 -10.66
CA HIS A 126 20.18 10.69 -11.73
C HIS A 126 20.72 9.63 -12.71
N TRP A 127 19.99 8.54 -12.91
CA TRP A 127 20.40 7.47 -13.80
C TRP A 127 20.66 7.96 -15.22
N SER A 128 21.88 7.76 -15.70
CA SER A 128 22.32 8.16 -17.05
C SER A 128 22.81 6.98 -17.90
N GLY A 129 22.57 5.74 -17.43
CA GLY A 129 22.96 4.53 -18.16
C GLY A 129 22.18 4.36 -19.45
N LYS A 130 22.77 3.61 -20.42
CA LYS A 130 22.13 3.32 -21.72
C LYS A 130 20.92 2.40 -21.61
N ASP A 131 20.95 1.49 -20.63
CA ASP A 131 19.90 0.49 -20.43
C ASP A 131 18.90 0.98 -19.37
N LYS A 132 17.67 0.49 -19.43
CA LYS A 132 16.65 0.79 -18.41
C LYS A 132 17.13 0.33 -17.03
N LEU A 133 17.03 1.19 -16.02
CA LEU A 133 17.49 0.90 -14.65
C LEU A 133 16.60 -0.15 -13.95
N PHE A 134 15.27 -0.04 -14.06
CA PHE A 134 14.35 -0.89 -13.31
C PHE A 134 14.57 -2.41 -13.53
N PRO A 135 14.78 -2.91 -14.75
CA PRO A 135 15.13 -4.31 -14.98
C PRO A 135 16.43 -4.74 -14.27
N GLN A 136 17.42 -3.86 -14.15
CA GLN A 136 18.67 -4.15 -13.44
C GLN A 136 18.45 -4.21 -11.92
N LEU A 137 17.67 -3.29 -11.35
CA LEU A 137 17.27 -3.34 -9.95
C LEU A 137 16.46 -4.60 -9.66
N LEU A 138 15.51 -4.94 -10.51
CA LEU A 138 14.70 -6.14 -10.36
C LEU A 138 15.57 -7.41 -10.38
N GLU A 139 16.49 -7.55 -11.32
CA GLU A 139 17.40 -8.70 -11.40
C GLU A 139 18.33 -8.78 -10.17
N ARG A 140 18.73 -7.64 -9.60
CA ARG A 140 19.57 -7.58 -8.39
C ARG A 140 18.82 -7.96 -7.13
N TYR A 141 17.55 -7.55 -7.01
CA TYR A 141 16.80 -7.59 -5.75
C TYR A 141 15.63 -8.59 -5.72
N TYR A 142 15.34 -9.33 -6.81
CA TYR A 142 14.16 -10.19 -6.88
C TYR A 142 14.09 -11.30 -5.82
N LEU A 143 15.22 -11.72 -5.24
CA LEU A 143 15.28 -12.72 -4.18
C LEU A 143 15.18 -12.14 -2.77
N ASN A 144 15.57 -10.90 -2.56
CA ASN A 144 15.67 -10.29 -1.23
C ASN A 144 15.20 -8.84 -1.16
N GLY A 145 14.52 -8.35 -2.18
CA GLY A 145 13.95 -7.00 -2.27
C GLY A 145 12.50 -7.02 -2.75
N MET A 146 11.73 -8.03 -2.38
CA MET A 146 10.32 -8.14 -2.76
C MET A 146 9.46 -7.09 -2.08
N ALA A 147 8.46 -6.60 -2.79
CA ALA A 147 7.45 -5.69 -2.26
C ALA A 147 6.04 -6.21 -2.62
N SER A 148 5.08 -5.98 -1.74
CA SER A 148 3.67 -6.30 -1.99
C SER A 148 3.03 -5.32 -2.99
N GLY A 149 1.99 -5.76 -3.71
CA GLY A 149 1.18 -4.97 -4.64
C GLY A 149 1.44 -5.28 -6.11
N VAL A 150 0.60 -4.72 -7.00
CA VAL A 150 0.49 -5.10 -8.41
C VAL A 150 1.48 -4.36 -9.32
N GLN A 151 1.71 -3.06 -9.05
CA GLN A 151 2.63 -2.20 -9.80
C GLN A 151 4.06 -2.76 -9.77
N PRO A 152 4.84 -2.65 -10.87
CA PRO A 152 6.25 -3.00 -10.88
C PRO A 152 7.03 -2.22 -9.81
N LYS A 153 7.56 -2.91 -8.80
CA LYS A 153 8.29 -2.31 -7.68
C LYS A 153 9.31 -3.26 -7.09
N VAL A 154 10.33 -2.70 -6.44
CA VAL A 154 11.38 -3.45 -5.73
C VAL A 154 11.84 -2.67 -4.51
N VAL A 155 12.16 -3.38 -3.42
CA VAL A 155 12.80 -2.79 -2.23
C VAL A 155 14.31 -2.73 -2.48
N VAL A 156 14.89 -1.57 -2.36
CA VAL A 156 16.32 -1.31 -2.48
C VAL A 156 16.87 -0.94 -1.11
N SER A 157 17.94 -1.63 -0.70
CA SER A 157 18.59 -1.33 0.57
C SER A 157 19.34 -0.01 0.51
N GLY A 158 19.28 0.76 1.58
CA GLY A 158 20.00 2.02 1.72
C GLY A 158 21.52 1.80 1.69
N SER A 159 22.25 2.74 1.06
CA SER A 159 23.72 2.66 0.90
C SER A 159 24.51 3.07 2.15
N THR A 160 23.85 3.70 3.12
CA THR A 160 24.45 4.13 4.39
C THR A 160 23.56 3.77 5.57
N LEU A 161 24.10 3.81 6.79
CA LEU A 161 23.33 3.60 8.03
C LEU A 161 22.21 4.64 8.23
N LEU A 162 22.33 5.80 7.60
CA LEU A 162 21.34 6.89 7.69
C LEU A 162 20.30 6.84 6.57
N GLN A 163 20.57 6.07 5.51
CA GLN A 163 19.65 5.89 4.40
C GLN A 163 18.75 4.69 4.71
N LYS A 164 17.45 4.95 4.93
CA LYS A 164 16.45 3.90 5.05
C LYS A 164 16.28 3.14 3.73
N ASP A 165 15.79 1.92 3.80
CA ASP A 165 15.36 1.19 2.62
C ASP A 165 14.30 2.00 1.85
N VAL A 166 14.34 1.92 0.54
CA VAL A 166 13.37 2.59 -0.33
C VAL A 166 12.64 1.57 -1.21
N ILE A 167 11.44 1.92 -1.60
CA ILE A 167 10.70 1.20 -2.64
C ILE A 167 10.84 2.00 -3.92
N VAL A 168 11.38 1.37 -4.95
CA VAL A 168 11.46 1.94 -6.30
C VAL A 168 10.33 1.37 -7.12
N LYS A 169 9.47 2.23 -7.64
CA LYS A 169 8.36 1.87 -8.52
C LYS A 169 8.63 2.36 -9.93
N ALA A 170 8.19 1.58 -10.90
CA ALA A 170 8.18 1.95 -12.32
C ALA A 170 6.76 1.86 -12.87
N PHE A 171 6.55 2.28 -14.10
CA PHE A 171 5.28 2.13 -14.79
C PHE A 171 5.47 1.25 -16.05
N ASP A 172 4.36 0.76 -16.57
CA ASP A 172 4.26 0.04 -17.83
C ASP A 172 3.44 0.85 -18.85
N ASP A 173 3.27 0.28 -20.04
CA ASP A 173 2.54 0.93 -21.14
C ASP A 173 1.04 1.09 -20.87
N GLU A 174 0.47 0.35 -19.90
CA GLU A 174 -0.94 0.45 -19.54
C GLU A 174 -1.24 1.75 -18.79
N PHE A 175 -0.29 2.18 -17.93
CA PHE A 175 -0.42 3.40 -17.13
C PHE A 175 0.82 4.30 -17.32
N PRO A 176 0.95 4.96 -18.47
CA PRO A 176 2.12 5.77 -18.77
C PRO A 176 2.27 6.92 -17.77
N LEU A 177 3.52 7.18 -17.36
CA LEU A 177 3.88 8.21 -16.37
C LEU A 177 3.15 8.09 -15.01
N LEU A 178 2.77 6.88 -14.61
CA LEU A 178 2.19 6.64 -13.27
C LEU A 178 3.13 7.10 -12.15
N THR A 179 4.44 7.08 -12.39
CA THR A 179 5.48 7.61 -11.48
C THR A 179 5.33 9.10 -11.21
N VAL A 180 5.09 9.89 -12.26
CA VAL A 180 4.82 11.34 -12.17
C VAL A 180 3.49 11.58 -11.46
N ASN A 181 2.46 10.84 -11.85
CA ASN A 181 1.13 10.96 -11.26
C ASN A 181 1.17 10.71 -9.73
N GLU A 182 1.77 9.60 -9.30
CA GLU A 182 1.91 9.27 -7.87
C GLU A 182 2.75 10.33 -7.14
N PHE A 183 3.87 10.77 -7.72
CA PHE A 183 4.71 11.81 -7.14
C PHE A 183 3.93 13.12 -6.90
N VAL A 184 3.22 13.60 -7.92
CA VAL A 184 2.41 14.83 -7.83
C VAL A 184 1.32 14.71 -6.76
N CYS A 185 0.60 13.59 -6.72
CA CYS A 185 -0.45 13.36 -5.72
C CYS A 185 0.13 13.29 -4.29
N MET A 186 1.28 12.63 -4.11
CA MET A 186 1.95 12.55 -2.80
C MET A 186 2.52 13.90 -2.36
N LYS A 187 3.04 14.73 -3.29
CA LYS A 187 3.46 16.11 -2.97
C LYS A 187 2.26 16.99 -2.60
N CYS A 188 1.11 16.81 -3.23
CA CYS A 188 -0.13 17.46 -2.80
C CYS A 188 -0.57 17.01 -1.41
N ALA A 189 -0.43 15.71 -1.07
CA ALA A 189 -0.75 15.19 0.25
C ALA A 189 0.15 15.81 1.33
N GLU A 190 1.46 15.86 1.08
CA GLU A 190 2.44 16.53 1.94
C GLU A 190 2.10 18.01 2.15
N TYR A 191 1.82 18.74 1.06
CA TYR A 191 1.46 20.17 1.10
C TYR A 191 0.17 20.43 1.90
N CYS A 192 -0.78 19.51 1.85
CA CYS A 192 -2.01 19.53 2.65
C CYS A 192 -1.81 19.13 4.12
N GLY A 193 -0.57 18.87 4.54
CA GLY A 193 -0.24 18.47 5.91
C GLY A 193 -0.76 17.08 6.30
N LEU A 194 -0.84 16.15 5.35
CA LEU A 194 -0.98 14.74 5.66
C LEU A 194 0.39 14.16 6.03
N ASN A 195 0.43 13.19 6.92
CA ASN A 195 1.66 12.49 7.26
C ASN A 195 2.10 11.61 6.09
N THR A 196 3.18 11.99 5.40
CA THR A 196 3.68 11.28 4.21
C THR A 196 5.14 10.85 4.42
N PRO A 197 5.57 9.70 3.86
CA PRO A 197 6.98 9.39 3.75
C PRO A 197 7.68 10.36 2.78
N LYS A 198 9.00 10.38 2.81
CA LYS A 198 9.78 11.08 1.79
C LYS A 198 9.63 10.39 0.44
N VAL A 199 9.46 11.20 -0.59
CA VAL A 199 9.28 10.73 -1.97
C VAL A 199 10.15 11.50 -2.94
N TRP A 200 10.60 10.84 -4.00
CA TRP A 200 11.42 11.41 -5.06
C TRP A 200 10.94 10.91 -6.42
N LEU A 201 11.20 11.70 -7.45
CA LEU A 201 10.99 11.36 -8.85
C LEU A 201 12.35 11.42 -9.56
N SER A 202 12.68 10.41 -10.37
CA SER A 202 13.93 10.42 -11.14
C SER A 202 13.88 11.46 -12.27
N ASP A 203 15.06 11.98 -12.67
CA ASP A 203 15.18 12.99 -13.72
C ASP A 203 14.60 12.54 -15.07
N ASP A 204 14.64 11.24 -15.35
CA ASP A 204 14.07 10.63 -16.55
C ASP A 204 12.57 10.32 -16.41
N LEU A 205 11.95 10.64 -15.29
CA LEU A 205 10.54 10.38 -14.94
C LEU A 205 10.14 8.90 -14.89
N GLN A 206 11.10 7.96 -15.01
CA GLN A 206 10.83 6.53 -15.10
C GLN A 206 10.61 5.89 -13.72
N HIS A 207 11.13 6.52 -12.65
CA HIS A 207 11.14 5.93 -11.33
C HIS A 207 10.54 6.89 -10.30
N TYR A 208 9.57 6.37 -9.56
CA TYR A 208 9.10 6.97 -8.31
C TYR A 208 9.75 6.22 -7.16
N VAL A 209 10.36 6.94 -6.25
CA VAL A 209 11.07 6.39 -5.11
C VAL A 209 10.38 6.86 -3.83
N VAL A 210 10.08 5.93 -2.93
CA VAL A 210 9.46 6.22 -1.63
C VAL A 210 10.24 5.57 -0.50
N GLU A 211 10.53 6.35 0.55
CA GLU A 211 11.19 5.86 1.76
C GLU A 211 10.25 4.90 2.50
N ARG A 212 10.78 3.77 2.99
CA ARG A 212 10.02 2.88 3.86
C ARG A 212 9.79 3.55 5.21
N PHE A 213 8.55 3.47 5.69
CA PHE A 213 8.10 4.07 6.95
C PHE A 213 7.76 3.04 8.03
N ASP A 214 8.09 1.76 7.80
CA ASP A 214 7.87 0.65 8.74
C ASP A 214 9.01 0.46 9.75
N ALA A 215 9.78 1.53 9.97
CA ALA A 215 10.73 1.65 11.05
C ALA A 215 10.66 3.08 11.63
N ASP A 216 10.81 3.20 12.94
CA ASP A 216 10.91 4.48 13.62
C ASP A 216 12.24 5.20 13.34
N GLU A 217 12.46 6.35 13.97
CA GLU A 217 13.69 7.15 13.81
C GLU A 217 14.95 6.43 14.33
N SER A 218 14.78 5.49 15.27
CA SER A 218 15.87 4.66 15.78
C SER A 218 16.23 3.48 14.87
N GLY A 219 15.44 3.22 13.82
CA GLY A 219 15.52 2.08 12.94
C GLY A 219 14.82 0.83 13.49
N THR A 220 14.10 0.94 14.61
CA THR A 220 13.30 -0.15 15.15
C THR A 220 12.07 -0.38 14.29
N LYS A 221 11.86 -1.61 13.85
CA LYS A 221 10.70 -2.00 13.04
C LYS A 221 9.39 -1.88 13.82
N VAL A 222 8.38 -1.26 13.19
CA VAL A 222 7.02 -1.14 13.72
C VAL A 222 6.06 -2.06 12.98
N GLY A 223 5.02 -2.52 13.63
CA GLY A 223 3.94 -3.30 13.00
C GLY A 223 3.18 -2.44 11.99
N ILE A 224 2.89 -3.02 10.83
CA ILE A 224 2.04 -2.40 9.80
C ILE A 224 1.01 -3.43 9.37
N GLU A 225 -0.27 -3.08 9.48
CA GLU A 225 -1.35 -3.91 8.95
C GLU A 225 -2.31 -3.08 8.11
N ASP A 226 -2.50 -3.52 6.87
CA ASP A 226 -3.50 -2.91 5.98
C ASP A 226 -4.94 -3.26 6.42
N PHE A 227 -5.92 -2.49 5.97
CA PHE A 227 -7.30 -2.69 6.41
C PHE A 227 -7.96 -3.92 5.78
N ALA A 228 -7.42 -4.46 4.69
CA ALA A 228 -7.85 -5.78 4.20
C ALA A 228 -7.45 -6.86 5.22
N THR A 229 -6.25 -6.79 5.75
CA THR A 229 -5.74 -7.65 6.82
C THR A 229 -6.56 -7.51 8.10
N LEU A 230 -6.74 -6.27 8.60
CA LEU A 230 -7.51 -5.99 9.83
C LEU A 230 -8.99 -6.41 9.74
N MET A 231 -9.56 -6.47 8.54
CA MET A 231 -10.92 -6.93 8.29
C MET A 231 -11.02 -8.42 7.93
N GLY A 232 -9.90 -9.16 7.94
CA GLY A 232 -9.87 -10.58 7.58
C GLY A 232 -10.20 -10.84 6.12
N ARG A 233 -9.89 -9.91 5.20
CA ARG A 233 -10.20 -10.00 3.77
C ARG A 233 -8.98 -10.39 2.97
N PRO A 234 -9.03 -11.48 2.18
CA PRO A 234 -7.93 -11.83 1.28
C PRO A 234 -7.74 -10.77 0.18
N GLY A 235 -6.58 -10.80 -0.50
CA GLY A 235 -6.15 -9.76 -1.43
C GLY A 235 -7.11 -9.45 -2.58
N ASP A 236 -7.85 -10.43 -3.08
CA ASP A 236 -8.89 -10.28 -4.11
C ASP A 236 -10.13 -9.51 -3.61
N GLN A 237 -10.36 -9.46 -2.29
CA GLN A 237 -11.47 -8.74 -1.65
C GLN A 237 -11.10 -7.31 -1.22
N LYS A 238 -9.94 -6.79 -1.60
CA LYS A 238 -9.50 -5.43 -1.23
C LYS A 238 -10.46 -4.31 -1.67
N TYR A 239 -11.29 -4.56 -2.67
CA TYR A 239 -12.34 -3.65 -3.17
C TYR A 239 -13.71 -3.85 -2.50
N SER A 240 -13.83 -4.82 -1.60
CA SER A 240 -15.09 -5.11 -0.91
C SER A 240 -15.14 -4.45 0.45
N GLY A 241 -15.83 -3.32 0.55
CA GLY A 241 -15.95 -2.56 1.79
C GLY A 241 -16.55 -1.18 1.58
N THR A 242 -16.50 -0.39 2.63
CA THR A 242 -16.96 0.99 2.62
C THR A 242 -16.00 1.87 3.43
N TYR A 243 -15.95 3.16 3.14
CA TYR A 243 -15.16 4.10 3.94
C TYR A 243 -15.68 4.24 5.37
N GLU A 244 -16.97 3.97 5.62
CA GLU A 244 -17.49 3.86 6.99
C GLU A 244 -16.81 2.72 7.76
N ASN A 245 -16.55 1.59 7.10
CA ASN A 245 -15.82 0.47 7.71
C ASN A 245 -14.36 0.86 8.01
N VAL A 246 -13.71 1.62 7.13
CA VAL A 246 -12.35 2.14 7.34
C VAL A 246 -12.28 2.98 8.62
N LEU A 247 -13.16 3.99 8.78
CA LEU A 247 -13.18 4.81 9.98
C LEU A 247 -13.56 4.01 11.25
N LYS A 248 -14.45 3.02 11.11
CA LYS A 248 -14.83 2.14 12.22
C LYS A 248 -13.65 1.29 12.71
N VAL A 249 -12.85 0.73 11.80
CA VAL A 249 -11.65 -0.06 12.14
C VAL A 249 -10.65 0.80 12.90
N VAL A 250 -10.39 2.03 12.45
CA VAL A 250 -9.51 2.97 13.17
C VAL A 250 -10.03 3.22 14.57
N ARG A 251 -11.31 3.58 14.71
CA ARG A 251 -11.92 3.84 16.02
C ARG A 251 -11.80 2.67 16.99
N LEU A 252 -12.01 1.44 16.50
CA LEU A 252 -11.96 0.22 17.32
C LEU A 252 -10.55 -0.11 17.80
N ASN A 253 -9.53 0.15 16.98
CA ASN A 253 -8.14 -0.20 17.31
C ASN A 253 -7.41 0.91 18.04
N THR A 254 -7.69 2.19 17.76
CA THR A 254 -6.97 3.32 18.35
C THR A 254 -7.70 3.93 19.55
N ASN A 255 -9.02 3.75 19.65
CA ASN A 255 -9.90 4.43 20.60
C ASN A 255 -9.69 5.97 20.61
N SER A 256 -9.28 6.56 19.48
CA SER A 256 -8.92 7.97 19.34
C SER A 256 -9.81 8.66 18.30
N LEU A 257 -10.44 9.77 18.68
CA LEU A 257 -11.20 10.61 17.75
C LEU A 257 -10.26 11.34 16.79
N GLU A 258 -9.08 11.75 17.25
CA GLU A 258 -8.04 12.37 16.43
C GLU A 258 -7.64 11.45 15.26
N GLN A 259 -7.38 10.17 15.53
CA GLN A 259 -7.06 9.18 14.49
C GLN A 259 -8.23 8.96 13.51
N VAL A 260 -9.47 9.07 13.95
CA VAL A 260 -10.66 9.04 13.08
C VAL A 260 -10.73 10.29 12.21
N GLU A 261 -10.41 11.48 12.73
CA GLU A 261 -10.36 12.74 11.99
C GLU A 261 -9.23 12.73 10.96
N GLU A 262 -8.03 12.25 11.30
CA GLU A 262 -6.93 12.08 10.34
C GLU A 262 -7.28 11.07 9.24
N THR A 263 -7.98 9.99 9.58
CA THR A 263 -8.46 9.02 8.58
C THR A 263 -9.50 9.65 7.66
N PHE A 264 -10.43 10.45 8.19
CA PHE A 264 -11.38 11.21 7.38
C PHE A 264 -10.65 12.18 6.45
N LYS A 265 -9.63 12.89 6.95
CA LYS A 265 -8.80 13.79 6.15
C LYS A 265 -8.17 13.06 4.97
N LEU A 266 -7.61 11.85 5.19
CA LEU A 266 -7.05 11.01 4.13
C LEU A 266 -8.13 10.55 3.13
N VAL A 267 -9.31 10.10 3.60
CA VAL A 267 -10.43 9.70 2.73
C VAL A 267 -10.90 10.88 1.88
N ALA A 268 -11.08 12.05 2.49
CA ALA A 268 -11.48 13.27 1.78
C ALA A 268 -10.42 13.69 0.76
N PHE A 269 -9.14 13.61 1.10
CA PHE A 269 -8.05 13.89 0.17
C PHE A 269 -8.10 12.98 -1.06
N ASN A 270 -8.25 11.65 -0.86
CA ASN A 270 -8.39 10.71 -1.98
C ASN A 270 -9.59 11.04 -2.87
N CYS A 271 -10.72 11.46 -2.30
CA CYS A 271 -11.87 11.88 -3.07
C CYS A 271 -11.61 13.17 -3.87
N LEU A 272 -10.93 14.16 -3.27
CA LEU A 272 -10.65 15.46 -3.88
C LEU A 272 -9.58 15.38 -4.97
N ILE A 273 -8.55 14.57 -4.77
CA ILE A 273 -7.50 14.36 -5.77
C ILE A 273 -7.94 13.45 -6.92
N GLY A 274 -9.09 12.78 -6.81
CA GLY A 274 -9.62 11.86 -7.81
C GLY A 274 -8.92 10.49 -7.84
N ASN A 275 -8.59 9.96 -6.66
CA ASN A 275 -8.05 8.61 -6.52
C ASN A 275 -9.17 7.57 -6.49
N GLY A 276 -9.45 6.94 -7.61
CA GLY A 276 -10.43 5.85 -7.74
C GLY A 276 -9.92 4.50 -7.25
N ASP A 277 -8.63 4.35 -6.93
CA ASP A 277 -8.04 3.09 -6.46
C ASP A 277 -7.74 3.06 -4.96
N ALA A 278 -8.29 4.00 -4.18
CA ALA A 278 -8.14 4.03 -2.71
C ALA A 278 -8.90 2.86 -2.04
N HIS A 279 -8.39 1.63 -2.18
CA HIS A 279 -8.96 0.41 -1.63
C HIS A 279 -8.42 0.09 -0.22
N LEU A 280 -8.91 -1.02 0.39
CA LEU A 280 -8.57 -1.38 1.78
C LEU A 280 -7.07 -1.56 2.04
N LYS A 281 -6.26 -1.91 1.03
CA LYS A 281 -4.80 -2.06 1.19
C LYS A 281 -4.03 -0.73 1.10
N ASN A 282 -4.69 0.38 0.79
CA ASN A 282 -4.07 1.72 0.76
C ASN A 282 -4.24 2.48 2.09
N PHE A 283 -4.81 1.83 3.09
CA PHE A 283 -4.94 2.31 4.45
C PHE A 283 -4.33 1.30 5.39
N SER A 284 -3.50 1.72 6.34
CA SER A 284 -2.88 0.84 7.31
C SER A 284 -2.85 1.46 8.70
N LEU A 285 -2.81 0.62 9.73
CA LEU A 285 -2.40 1.02 11.06
C LEU A 285 -0.94 0.66 11.28
N GLN A 286 -0.24 1.50 12.03
CA GLN A 286 1.08 1.20 12.56
C GLN A 286 1.06 1.16 14.08
N TYR A 287 1.93 0.34 14.70
CA TYR A 287 1.98 0.12 16.14
C TYR A 287 3.31 -0.50 16.56
N HIS A 288 3.66 -0.39 17.84
CA HIS A 288 4.84 -1.08 18.39
C HIS A 288 4.60 -2.58 18.58
N ALA A 289 5.67 -3.35 18.74
CA ALA A 289 5.61 -4.81 18.87
C ALA A 289 4.78 -5.31 20.06
N ASP A 290 4.59 -4.48 21.07
CA ASP A 290 3.71 -4.72 22.24
C ASP A 290 2.26 -4.29 22.02
N HIS A 291 1.91 -3.90 20.80
CA HIS A 291 0.60 -3.41 20.38
C HIS A 291 0.19 -2.09 21.07
N THR A 292 1.16 -1.29 21.47
CA THR A 292 0.92 0.09 21.94
C THR A 292 1.08 1.09 20.80
N GLU A 293 0.65 2.34 21.05
CA GLU A 293 0.76 3.47 20.11
C GLU A 293 0.15 3.18 18.74
N ILE A 294 -1.03 2.54 18.74
CA ILE A 294 -1.73 2.23 17.49
C ILE A 294 -2.24 3.52 16.85
N GLN A 295 -1.80 3.80 15.62
CA GLN A 295 -2.17 4.99 14.87
C GLN A 295 -2.26 4.72 13.37
N LEU A 296 -2.86 5.66 12.62
CA LEU A 296 -2.86 5.62 11.16
C LEU A 296 -1.42 5.69 10.65
N SER A 297 -1.07 4.85 9.69
CA SER A 297 0.24 4.90 9.04
C SER A 297 0.42 6.18 8.22
N PRO A 298 1.63 6.57 7.84
CA PRO A 298 1.85 7.54 6.78
C PRO A 298 1.08 7.17 5.50
N VAL A 299 0.72 8.19 4.72
CA VAL A 299 -0.03 8.05 3.45
C VAL A 299 0.87 7.44 2.37
N TYR A 300 0.34 6.55 1.56
CA TYR A 300 1.03 5.92 0.42
C TYR A 300 0.06 5.53 -0.70
N ASP A 301 0.59 5.25 -1.88
CA ASP A 301 -0.17 4.79 -3.06
C ASP A 301 -1.35 5.72 -3.42
N VAL A 302 -1.12 7.03 -3.47
CA VAL A 302 -2.12 8.00 -3.92
C VAL A 302 -1.85 8.39 -5.36
N THR A 303 -2.84 8.19 -6.22
CA THR A 303 -2.77 8.50 -7.66
C THR A 303 -4.06 9.15 -8.14
N HIS A 304 -3.97 10.02 -9.14
CA HIS A 304 -5.13 10.55 -9.85
C HIS A 304 -5.54 9.57 -10.97
N THR A 305 -6.44 8.65 -10.68
CA THR A 305 -6.78 7.56 -11.60
C THR A 305 -7.65 7.99 -12.76
N ILE A 306 -8.39 9.08 -12.61
CA ILE A 306 -9.38 9.58 -13.59
C ILE A 306 -8.74 9.96 -14.93
N ILE A 307 -7.43 10.27 -14.95
CA ILE A 307 -6.71 10.58 -16.18
C ILE A 307 -6.55 9.37 -17.12
N TYR A 308 -6.64 8.14 -16.58
CA TYR A 308 -6.48 6.93 -17.37
C TYR A 308 -7.84 6.45 -17.91
N PRO A 309 -8.07 6.48 -19.24
CA PRO A 309 -9.39 6.19 -19.82
C PRO A 309 -9.83 4.73 -19.66
N THR A 310 -8.91 3.83 -19.30
CA THR A 310 -9.19 2.41 -19.05
C THR A 310 -9.75 2.14 -17.65
N ILE A 311 -9.69 3.13 -16.75
CA ILE A 311 -10.18 3.01 -15.37
C ILE A 311 -11.57 3.63 -15.26
N ASP A 312 -12.46 2.95 -14.54
CA ASP A 312 -13.77 3.50 -14.20
C ASP A 312 -13.65 4.77 -13.35
N ASN A 313 -14.42 5.81 -13.69
CA ASN A 313 -14.44 7.07 -12.92
C ASN A 313 -15.30 6.91 -11.66
N GLU A 314 -14.90 5.96 -10.81
CA GLU A 314 -15.57 5.63 -9.55
C GLU A 314 -14.54 5.40 -8.44
N MET A 315 -14.97 5.51 -7.20
CA MET A 315 -14.14 5.17 -6.04
C MET A 315 -13.99 3.64 -5.88
N ALA A 316 -12.86 3.19 -5.36
CA ALA A 316 -12.62 1.78 -5.03
C ALA A 316 -13.65 1.23 -4.04
N LEU A 317 -13.91 1.97 -2.97
CA LEU A 317 -14.85 1.61 -1.92
C LEU A 317 -16.12 2.45 -2.00
N LYS A 318 -17.21 1.91 -1.45
CA LYS A 318 -18.47 2.66 -1.34
C LYS A 318 -18.38 3.71 -0.22
N MET A 319 -18.99 4.85 -0.45
CA MET A 319 -19.34 5.85 0.57
C MET A 319 -20.86 6.04 0.52
N ARG A 320 -21.55 5.86 1.66
CA ARG A 320 -23.03 5.97 1.73
C ARG A 320 -23.74 5.18 0.61
N LYS A 321 -23.29 3.95 0.36
CA LYS A 321 -23.80 3.01 -0.65
C LYS A 321 -23.44 3.34 -2.11
N SER A 322 -22.79 4.48 -2.41
CA SER A 322 -22.35 4.88 -3.75
C SER A 322 -20.86 4.68 -3.95
N LYS A 323 -20.43 4.40 -5.16
CA LYS A 323 -19.02 4.47 -5.62
C LYS A 323 -18.71 5.76 -6.39
N ALA A 324 -19.73 6.57 -6.73
CA ALA A 324 -19.49 7.86 -7.35
C ALA A 324 -18.70 8.78 -6.42
N PHE A 325 -17.78 9.56 -6.98
CA PHE A 325 -17.07 10.58 -6.20
C PHE A 325 -18.07 11.56 -5.56
N PRO A 326 -17.97 11.77 -4.24
CA PRO A 326 -18.91 12.57 -3.48
C PRO A 326 -18.74 14.06 -3.78
N SER A 327 -19.80 14.82 -3.60
CA SER A 327 -19.74 16.27 -3.49
C SER A 327 -19.16 16.69 -2.13
N ARG A 328 -18.73 17.97 -1.99
CA ARG A 328 -18.33 18.58 -0.71
C ARG A 328 -19.38 18.31 0.39
N ARG A 329 -20.66 18.48 0.08
CA ARG A 329 -21.77 18.25 1.03
C ARG A 329 -21.82 16.79 1.49
N GLU A 330 -21.68 15.85 0.55
CA GLU A 330 -21.70 14.41 0.87
C GLU A 330 -20.51 13.99 1.71
N LEU A 331 -19.31 14.57 1.51
CA LEU A 331 -18.13 14.38 2.37
C LEU A 331 -18.42 14.87 3.81
N VAL A 332 -19.00 16.05 3.97
CA VAL A 332 -19.36 16.60 5.29
C VAL A 332 -20.44 15.74 5.98
N ASP A 333 -21.45 15.28 5.23
CA ASP A 333 -22.47 14.39 5.77
C ASP A 333 -21.93 13.01 6.12
N PHE A 334 -20.97 12.49 5.34
CA PHE A 334 -20.26 11.25 5.66
C PHE A 334 -19.50 11.40 6.99
N ALA A 335 -18.67 12.44 7.14
CA ALA A 335 -17.95 12.72 8.37
C ALA A 335 -18.89 12.81 9.59
N TYR A 336 -20.01 13.52 9.43
CA TYR A 336 -20.99 13.64 10.49
C TYR A 336 -21.57 12.30 10.93
N SER A 337 -21.81 11.39 9.98
CA SER A 337 -22.32 10.04 10.28
C SER A 337 -21.32 9.18 11.06
N THR A 338 -20.03 9.54 11.06
CA THR A 338 -18.95 8.86 11.80
C THR A 338 -18.56 9.55 13.11
N GLY A 339 -19.26 10.64 13.46
CA GLY A 339 -19.09 11.36 14.74
C GLY A 339 -18.18 12.59 14.67
N ILE A 340 -17.77 13.02 13.48
CA ILE A 340 -17.01 14.27 13.27
C ILE A 340 -18.01 15.41 13.04
N SER A 341 -17.80 16.57 13.69
CA SER A 341 -18.72 17.71 13.53
C SER A 341 -18.74 18.23 12.09
N ARG A 342 -19.91 18.72 11.61
CA ARG A 342 -20.00 19.32 10.27
C ARG A 342 -19.07 20.52 10.08
N SER A 343 -18.85 21.30 11.14
CA SER A 343 -17.92 22.44 11.11
C SER A 343 -16.49 22.00 10.90
N THR A 344 -16.03 20.98 11.66
CA THR A 344 -14.69 20.39 11.51
C THR A 344 -14.52 19.79 10.10
N ALA A 345 -15.47 18.95 9.68
CA ALA A 345 -15.42 18.30 8.38
C ALA A 345 -15.41 19.31 7.22
N GLY A 346 -16.23 20.37 7.29
CA GLY A 346 -16.24 21.42 6.29
C GLY A 346 -14.91 22.12 6.16
N LYS A 347 -14.30 22.50 7.29
CA LYS A 347 -12.96 23.12 7.29
C LYS A 347 -11.88 22.19 6.72
N VAL A 348 -11.91 20.90 7.07
CA VAL A 348 -10.96 19.91 6.53
C VAL A 348 -11.08 19.83 5.02
N VAL A 349 -12.29 19.69 4.47
CA VAL A 349 -12.51 19.58 3.02
C VAL A 349 -12.06 20.85 2.29
N ASP A 350 -12.41 22.04 2.82
CA ASP A 350 -12.05 23.33 2.22
C ASP A 350 -10.53 23.52 2.22
N ASN A 351 -9.86 23.29 3.35
CA ASN A 351 -8.40 23.40 3.45
C ASN A 351 -7.67 22.43 2.51
N LEU A 352 -8.17 21.19 2.36
CA LEU A 352 -7.62 20.23 1.43
C LEU A 352 -7.76 20.70 -0.03
N ALA A 353 -8.93 21.24 -0.40
CA ALA A 353 -9.17 21.73 -1.74
C ALA A 353 -8.25 22.92 -2.09
N GLU A 354 -8.12 23.88 -1.17
CA GLU A 354 -7.21 25.01 -1.31
C GLU A 354 -5.75 24.55 -1.37
N GLY A 355 -5.35 23.59 -0.52
CA GLY A 355 -4.01 23.04 -0.47
C GLY A 355 -3.63 22.29 -1.77
N ILE A 356 -4.52 21.48 -2.33
CA ILE A 356 -4.29 20.80 -3.60
C ILE A 356 -4.08 21.82 -4.72
N ALA A 357 -4.98 22.80 -4.85
CA ALA A 357 -4.87 23.85 -5.87
C ALA A 357 -3.57 24.66 -5.73
N ALA A 358 -3.20 25.05 -4.51
CA ALA A 358 -1.99 25.78 -4.22
C ALA A 358 -0.71 24.97 -4.51
N CYS A 359 -0.71 23.67 -4.24
CA CYS A 359 0.40 22.78 -4.57
C CYS A 359 0.58 22.67 -6.08
N LEU A 360 -0.50 22.37 -6.82
CA LEU A 360 -0.46 22.26 -8.29
C LEU A 360 -0.02 23.54 -9.00
N ALA A 361 -0.26 24.70 -8.41
CA ALA A 361 0.20 25.98 -8.94
C ALA A 361 1.71 26.20 -8.82
N ARG A 362 2.39 25.46 -7.93
CA ARG A 362 3.82 25.64 -7.58
C ARG A 362 4.71 24.47 -7.98
N LEU A 363 4.11 23.31 -8.25
CA LEU A 363 4.82 22.06 -8.52
C LEU A 363 5.04 21.93 -10.03
N ASP A 364 6.27 22.12 -10.49
CA ASP A 364 6.62 22.07 -11.92
C ASP A 364 6.40 20.68 -12.51
N GLU A 365 6.63 19.61 -11.74
CA GLU A 365 6.42 18.22 -12.14
C GLU A 365 4.95 17.91 -12.49
N ALA A 366 3.99 18.70 -12.01
CA ALA A 366 2.59 18.60 -12.41
C ALA A 366 2.35 18.82 -13.91
N ASN A 367 3.31 19.47 -14.59
CA ASN A 367 3.29 19.72 -16.04
C ASN A 367 4.05 18.62 -16.83
N ALA A 368 4.78 17.72 -16.15
CA ALA A 368 5.58 16.69 -16.82
C ALA A 368 4.71 15.57 -17.46
N MET A 369 3.46 15.42 -17.00
CA MET A 369 2.46 14.55 -17.62
C MET A 369 1.33 15.42 -18.20
N GLU A 370 1.17 15.35 -19.53
CA GLU A 370 0.16 16.14 -20.24
C GLU A 370 -1.24 15.89 -19.67
N GLY A 371 -1.97 16.96 -19.37
CA GLY A 371 -3.33 16.90 -18.88
C GLY A 371 -3.49 16.56 -17.38
N LEU A 372 -2.44 16.13 -16.67
CA LEU A 372 -2.57 15.72 -15.26
C LEU A 372 -3.09 16.86 -14.38
N LYS A 373 -2.44 18.02 -14.43
CA LYS A 373 -2.82 19.20 -13.64
C LYS A 373 -4.26 19.62 -13.93
N SER A 374 -4.62 19.79 -15.20
CA SER A 374 -5.97 20.22 -15.59
C SER A 374 -7.04 19.18 -15.25
N SER A 375 -6.72 17.90 -15.30
CA SER A 375 -7.63 16.82 -14.91
C SER A 375 -7.91 16.86 -13.40
N ILE A 376 -6.87 17.01 -12.55
CA ILE A 376 -7.04 17.14 -11.10
C ILE A 376 -7.86 18.40 -10.77
N GLU A 377 -7.50 19.56 -11.35
CA GLU A 377 -8.22 20.83 -11.13
C GLU A 377 -9.68 20.74 -11.53
N GLY A 378 -9.98 20.13 -12.69
CA GLY A 378 -11.34 19.91 -13.17
C GLY A 378 -12.16 18.98 -12.27
N HIS A 379 -11.53 17.89 -11.79
CA HIS A 379 -12.18 16.99 -10.85
C HIS A 379 -12.44 17.66 -9.50
N LEU A 380 -11.46 18.39 -8.96
CA LEU A 380 -11.58 19.14 -7.71
C LEU A 380 -12.72 20.16 -7.78
N HIS A 381 -12.79 20.94 -8.86
CA HIS A 381 -13.89 21.88 -9.12
C HIS A 381 -15.24 21.16 -9.11
N ASN A 382 -15.34 20.03 -9.81
CA ASN A 382 -16.58 19.24 -9.85
C ASN A 382 -17.03 18.75 -8.47
N VAL A 383 -16.11 18.30 -7.60
CA VAL A 383 -16.44 17.86 -6.24
C VAL A 383 -16.91 19.03 -5.38
N MET A 384 -16.25 20.19 -5.50
CA MET A 384 -16.55 21.37 -4.68
C MET A 384 -17.85 22.09 -5.12
N GLU A 385 -18.14 22.15 -6.43
CA GLU A 385 -19.29 22.86 -7.01
C GLU A 385 -20.57 22.02 -7.11
N LYS A 386 -20.51 20.69 -6.98
CA LYS A 386 -21.68 19.78 -6.99
C LYS A 386 -22.64 20.05 -5.82
N SER A 387 -23.19 21.24 -5.73
CA SER A 387 -24.15 21.59 -4.67
C SER A 387 -25.59 21.17 -4.97
N HIS A 388 -25.96 20.85 -6.20
CA HIS A 388 -27.35 20.47 -6.58
C HIS A 388 -27.43 19.66 -7.88
N ILE A 389 -27.21 18.36 -7.83
CA ILE A 389 -27.83 17.46 -8.79
C ILE A 389 -28.63 16.41 -8.01
N GLN A 390 -29.96 16.48 -8.10
CA GLN A 390 -30.83 15.41 -7.63
C GLN A 390 -30.44 14.11 -8.36
N PRO A 391 -30.45 12.95 -7.69
CA PRO A 391 -30.21 11.70 -8.38
C PRO A 391 -31.27 11.49 -9.44
N VAL A 392 -30.87 11.50 -10.70
CA VAL A 392 -31.70 11.03 -11.79
C VAL A 392 -31.85 9.53 -11.62
N TYR A 393 -32.96 9.08 -11.06
CA TYR A 393 -33.31 7.67 -11.07
C TYR A 393 -33.45 7.23 -12.53
N ARG A 394 -32.42 6.58 -13.07
CA ARG A 394 -32.59 5.81 -14.31
C ARG A 394 -33.46 4.61 -13.98
N HIS A 395 -34.70 4.66 -14.44
CA HIS A 395 -35.56 3.49 -14.48
C HIS A 395 -34.89 2.43 -15.33
N ASP A 396 -34.45 1.33 -14.70
CA ASP A 396 -34.01 0.13 -15.38
C ASP A 396 -35.13 -0.34 -16.33
N LYS A 397 -34.89 -0.22 -17.63
CA LYS A 397 -35.71 -0.89 -18.64
C LYS A 397 -35.48 -2.39 -18.47
N LYS A 398 -36.47 -3.07 -17.86
CA LYS A 398 -36.54 -4.53 -17.85
C LYS A 398 -36.33 -5.06 -19.26
N LYS A 399 -35.20 -5.71 -19.52
CA LYS A 399 -35.04 -6.56 -20.70
C LYS A 399 -35.98 -7.75 -20.54
N LYS A 400 -37.04 -7.78 -21.37
CA LYS A 400 -37.85 -8.99 -21.59
C LYS A 400 -36.96 -9.99 -22.36
N TYR A 401 -36.69 -11.11 -21.78
CA TYR A 401 -36.23 -12.29 -22.52
C TYR A 401 -37.48 -12.99 -23.10
N TYR A 402 -37.45 -13.20 -24.39
CA TYR A 402 -38.21 -14.22 -25.11
C TYR A 402 -37.18 -15.34 -25.47
#